data_6a63d3d0e51af293660d335d4c3575f5
#
_entry.id   6a63d3d0e51af293660d335d4c3575f5
#
_cell.length_a   1.000
_cell.length_b   1.000
_cell.length_c   1.000
_cell.angle_alpha   90.00
_cell.angle_beta   90.00
_cell.angle_gamma   90.00
#
_symmetry.space_group_name_H-M   'P 1'
#
loop_
_entity.id
_entity.type
_entity.pdbx_description
1 polymer ?
#
loop_
_entity_poly.entity_id
_entity_poly.type
_entity_poly.pdbx_seq_one_letter_code
_entity_poly.pdbx_strand_id
1 'polypeptide(L)'
;MPRPKETHFNFTEARIAELPFADKGDRYTVYDTTTKNLAVRVGETTKIYYLIKRVNGRKIWVNLADSENTSLKDARDLLIENMKIVNDGKNPNDEKKKLRQDVTVQQFFDDFYYPAHSLVRKNKKSQNMDEMIMRLYIPSEIKRRKMLDITRGDMERMHNRLKLELNSVYSANRALKLMRQMFYKAIDWDLPTTNPAARIKLFKEVSRDRYIKEDEFPHFIEALNAEPQKWFRDFVMLCLLVGQRRSNMQALRWSDISFERETLSIAKTKTGKPQLVPLSQQALDYLSNMKERATSEWIFPSERSESGHLANPQIAWRAFLKRAGIENLRMHDLRRTFASYQAMSGSTDEMIGKALGDKSPAAISTYAKRGDEAVRKSIQKGTDAMFNAINQIKQ
;
A
#
# COMPACT_ATOMS: atom_id res chain seq x y z
N MET A 1 4.29 34.88 -8.33
CA MET A 1 4.41 35.21 -9.78
C MET A 1 3.32 36.19 -10.16
N PRO A 2 3.52 37.13 -11.06
CA PRO A 2 2.47 38.08 -11.41
C PRO A 2 1.30 37.37 -12.09
N ARG A 3 0.09 37.75 -11.67
CA ARG A 3 -1.15 37.32 -12.34
C ARG A 3 -1.12 37.74 -13.81
N PRO A 4 -1.73 36.97 -14.72
CA PRO A 4 -1.76 37.35 -16.13
C PRO A 4 -2.45 38.69 -16.26
N LYS A 5 -1.87 39.59 -17.08
CA LYS A 5 -2.41 40.94 -17.35
C LYS A 5 -3.78 40.86 -18.05
N GLU A 6 -3.98 39.83 -18.85
CA GLU A 6 -5.21 39.59 -19.61
C GLU A 6 -6.02 38.47 -18.92
N THR A 7 -7.23 38.77 -18.47
CA THR A 7 -8.15 37.81 -17.82
C THR A 7 -9.23 37.27 -18.77
N HIS A 8 -9.34 37.82 -19.98
CA HIS A 8 -10.32 37.42 -21.00
C HIS A 8 -9.59 37.21 -22.31
N PHE A 9 -9.51 35.98 -22.80
CA PHE A 9 -8.87 35.63 -24.06
C PHE A 9 -9.45 34.36 -24.67
N ASN A 10 -9.20 34.13 -25.96
CA ASN A 10 -9.59 32.88 -26.61
C ASN A 10 -8.80 31.70 -26.06
N PHE A 11 -9.47 30.73 -25.49
CA PHE A 11 -8.85 29.53 -24.94
C PHE A 11 -8.32 28.60 -26.03
N THR A 12 -7.05 28.24 -25.91
CA THR A 12 -6.42 27.12 -26.58
C THR A 12 -5.71 26.28 -25.53
N GLU A 13 -5.48 25.04 -25.79
CA GLU A 13 -4.79 24.14 -24.82
C GLU A 13 -3.39 24.69 -24.46
N ALA A 14 -2.65 25.19 -25.45
CA ALA A 14 -1.34 25.80 -25.23
C ALA A 14 -1.42 27.04 -24.31
N ARG A 15 -2.34 27.97 -24.54
CA ARG A 15 -2.49 29.18 -23.71
C ARG A 15 -2.94 28.83 -22.27
N ILE A 16 -3.74 27.79 -22.09
CA ILE A 16 -4.16 27.32 -20.77
C ILE A 16 -2.98 26.66 -20.04
N ALA A 17 -2.17 25.85 -20.75
CA ALA A 17 -0.99 25.21 -20.20
C ALA A 17 0.05 26.24 -19.73
N GLU A 18 0.22 27.33 -20.46
CA GLU A 18 1.17 28.42 -20.15
C GLU A 18 0.74 29.34 -18.99
N LEU A 19 -0.52 29.28 -18.53
CA LEU A 19 -0.96 30.09 -17.40
C LEU A 19 -0.09 29.80 -16.15
N PRO A 20 0.50 30.83 -15.50
CA PRO A 20 1.28 30.62 -14.29
C PRO A 20 0.39 30.17 -13.14
N PHE A 21 0.87 29.24 -12.35
CA PHE A 21 0.17 28.85 -11.12
C PHE A 21 0.08 30.03 -10.14
N ALA A 22 -0.95 30.05 -9.33
CA ALA A 22 -1.13 31.09 -8.30
C ALA A 22 -0.14 30.90 -7.14
N ASP A 23 0.14 31.97 -6.42
CA ASP A 23 0.92 31.91 -5.20
C ASP A 23 0.18 31.14 -4.09
N LYS A 24 0.93 30.66 -3.09
CA LYS A 24 0.38 29.87 -1.99
C LYS A 24 -0.78 30.60 -1.29
N GLY A 25 -1.94 29.94 -1.23
CA GLY A 25 -3.17 30.47 -0.64
C GLY A 25 -3.98 31.37 -1.59
N ASP A 26 -3.49 31.65 -2.79
CA ASP A 26 -4.16 32.52 -3.75
C ASP A 26 -4.77 31.73 -4.93
N ARG A 27 -5.63 32.39 -5.70
CA ARG A 27 -6.28 31.87 -6.90
C ARG A 27 -6.69 33.02 -7.80
N TYR A 28 -6.68 32.76 -9.11
CA TYR A 28 -7.25 33.71 -10.09
C TYR A 28 -8.09 32.96 -11.12
N THR A 29 -8.88 33.71 -11.89
CA THR A 29 -9.77 33.14 -12.89
C THR A 29 -9.62 33.88 -14.20
N VAL A 30 -9.54 33.13 -15.29
CA VAL A 30 -9.55 33.64 -16.66
C VAL A 30 -10.80 33.13 -17.38
N TYR A 31 -11.26 33.87 -18.37
CA TYR A 31 -12.51 33.64 -19.06
C TYR A 31 -12.30 33.44 -20.54
N ASP A 32 -12.99 32.46 -21.13
CA ASP A 32 -12.95 32.25 -22.58
C ASP A 32 -13.80 33.29 -23.31
N THR A 33 -13.18 33.97 -24.27
CA THR A 33 -13.91 34.94 -25.13
C THR A 33 -14.72 34.28 -26.24
N THR A 34 -14.36 33.04 -26.58
CA THR A 34 -15.04 32.28 -27.66
C THR A 34 -16.21 31.47 -27.12
N THR A 35 -16.03 30.82 -25.95
CA THR A 35 -17.10 29.99 -25.36
C THR A 35 -17.67 30.71 -24.14
N LYS A 36 -18.84 31.30 -24.30
CA LYS A 36 -19.53 32.03 -23.23
C LYS A 36 -19.75 31.16 -22.00
N ASN A 37 -19.48 31.72 -20.82
CA ASN A 37 -19.61 31.09 -19.52
C ASN A 37 -18.51 30.03 -19.18
N LEU A 38 -17.53 29.77 -20.06
CA LEU A 38 -16.39 28.95 -19.77
C LEU A 38 -15.29 29.79 -19.10
N ALA A 39 -14.74 29.27 -18.03
CA ALA A 39 -13.61 29.88 -17.34
C ALA A 39 -12.62 28.82 -16.87
N VAL A 40 -11.37 29.23 -16.65
CA VAL A 40 -10.35 28.42 -15.97
C VAL A 40 -9.99 29.10 -14.67
N ARG A 41 -10.08 28.36 -13.57
CA ARG A 41 -9.60 28.79 -12.27
C ARG A 41 -8.24 28.16 -12.00
N VAL A 42 -7.26 29.00 -11.76
CA VAL A 42 -5.87 28.60 -11.48
C VAL A 42 -5.60 28.72 -10.01
N GLY A 43 -5.13 27.62 -9.39
CA GLY A 43 -4.65 27.54 -8.02
C GLY A 43 -3.14 27.33 -7.94
N GLU A 44 -2.63 26.91 -6.79
CA GLU A 44 -1.19 26.67 -6.56
C GLU A 44 -0.63 25.52 -7.43
N THR A 45 -1.45 24.48 -7.68
CA THR A 45 -1.03 23.24 -8.36
C THR A 45 -2.07 22.72 -9.35
N THR A 46 -3.18 23.44 -9.55
CA THR A 46 -4.28 22.94 -10.38
C THR A 46 -4.85 24.04 -11.26
N LYS A 47 -5.31 23.66 -12.44
CA LYS A 47 -6.05 24.50 -13.39
C LYS A 47 -7.34 23.78 -13.71
N ILE A 48 -8.49 24.37 -13.33
CA ILE A 48 -9.80 23.69 -13.39
C ILE A 48 -10.73 24.49 -14.30
N TYR A 49 -11.38 23.81 -15.22
CA TYR A 49 -12.46 24.37 -16.03
C TYR A 49 -13.73 24.54 -15.20
N TYR A 50 -14.37 25.70 -15.33
CA TYR A 50 -15.61 26.07 -14.68
C TYR A 50 -16.65 26.59 -15.66
N LEU A 51 -17.90 26.19 -15.45
CA LEU A 51 -19.05 26.94 -15.96
C LEU A 51 -19.41 28.01 -14.94
N ILE A 52 -19.48 29.26 -15.38
CA ILE A 52 -19.84 30.41 -14.54
C ILE A 52 -21.04 31.11 -15.15
N LYS A 53 -22.20 31.09 -14.46
CA LYS A 53 -23.44 31.73 -14.92
C LYS A 53 -24.27 32.19 -13.72
N ARG A 54 -25.22 33.09 -13.94
CA ARG A 54 -26.24 33.45 -12.96
C ARG A 54 -27.49 32.61 -13.17
N VAL A 55 -28.01 32.01 -12.09
CA VAL A 55 -29.29 31.24 -12.04
C VAL A 55 -30.09 31.83 -10.89
N ASN A 56 -31.33 32.23 -11.18
CA ASN A 56 -32.24 32.86 -10.21
C ASN A 56 -31.55 33.99 -9.40
N GLY A 57 -30.81 34.86 -10.08
CA GLY A 57 -30.12 36.00 -9.50
C GLY A 57 -28.79 35.68 -8.81
N ARG A 58 -28.44 34.41 -8.57
CA ARG A 58 -27.22 33.99 -7.90
C ARG A 58 -26.18 33.53 -8.92
N LYS A 59 -24.91 33.96 -8.73
CA LYS A 59 -23.78 33.49 -9.54
C LYS A 59 -23.40 32.08 -9.09
N ILE A 60 -23.45 31.13 -9.98
CA ILE A 60 -23.04 29.75 -9.73
C ILE A 60 -21.70 29.44 -10.39
N TRP A 61 -20.93 28.58 -9.77
CA TRP A 61 -19.66 28.02 -10.25
C TRP A 61 -19.80 26.51 -10.30
N VAL A 62 -19.76 25.93 -11.48
CA VAL A 62 -19.84 24.49 -11.66
C VAL A 62 -18.47 24.00 -12.09
N ASN A 63 -17.83 23.16 -11.28
CA ASN A 63 -16.60 22.48 -11.65
C ASN A 63 -16.89 21.50 -12.78
N LEU A 64 -16.23 21.66 -13.92
CA LEU A 64 -16.37 20.80 -15.08
C LEU A 64 -15.32 19.69 -15.06
N ALA A 65 -14.03 20.03 -15.07
CA ALA A 65 -12.93 19.08 -15.09
C ALA A 65 -11.56 19.75 -14.81
N ASP A 66 -10.55 18.95 -14.49
CA ASP A 66 -9.16 19.38 -14.42
C ASP A 66 -8.57 19.49 -15.85
N SER A 67 -7.88 20.59 -16.14
CA SER A 67 -7.30 20.85 -17.46
C SER A 67 -6.08 20.00 -17.80
N GLU A 68 -5.46 19.34 -16.82
CA GLU A 68 -4.34 18.41 -17.06
C GLU A 68 -4.83 17.07 -17.62
N ASN A 69 -6.06 16.68 -17.28
CA ASN A 69 -6.62 15.37 -17.62
C ASN A 69 -7.79 15.44 -18.61
N THR A 70 -8.18 16.65 -19.06
CA THR A 70 -9.36 16.86 -19.91
C THR A 70 -9.04 17.87 -20.99
N SER A 71 -9.31 17.51 -22.26
CA SER A 71 -9.10 18.40 -23.37
C SER A 71 -10.07 19.60 -23.32
N LEU A 72 -9.68 20.70 -23.95
CA LEU A 72 -10.55 21.88 -24.07
C LEU A 72 -11.88 21.54 -24.81
N LYS A 73 -11.84 20.60 -25.75
CA LYS A 73 -13.01 20.11 -26.45
C LYS A 73 -13.98 19.43 -25.48
N ASP A 74 -13.47 18.48 -24.69
CA ASP A 74 -14.28 17.74 -23.70
C ASP A 74 -14.84 18.68 -22.63
N ALA A 75 -14.06 19.69 -22.22
CA ALA A 75 -14.51 20.71 -21.29
C ALA A 75 -15.68 21.56 -21.86
N ARG A 76 -15.68 21.85 -23.18
CA ARG A 76 -16.78 22.51 -23.87
C ARG A 76 -18.01 21.60 -23.97
N ASP A 77 -17.83 20.32 -24.21
CA ASP A 77 -18.94 19.35 -24.23
C ASP A 77 -19.58 19.23 -22.84
N LEU A 78 -18.76 19.12 -21.77
CA LEU A 78 -19.26 19.17 -20.40
C LEU A 78 -19.96 20.48 -20.04
N LEU A 79 -19.50 21.60 -20.57
CA LEU A 79 -20.19 22.89 -20.41
C LEU A 79 -21.56 22.85 -21.04
N ILE A 80 -21.70 22.33 -22.27
CA ILE A 80 -22.99 22.23 -22.99
C ILE A 80 -23.98 21.37 -22.20
N GLU A 81 -23.54 20.23 -21.68
CA GLU A 81 -24.39 19.34 -20.85
C GLU A 81 -24.90 20.06 -19.60
N ASN A 82 -23.99 20.71 -18.85
CA ASN A 82 -24.37 21.44 -17.64
C ASN A 82 -25.22 22.68 -17.95
N MET A 83 -25.03 23.30 -19.13
CA MET A 83 -25.88 24.43 -19.60
C MET A 83 -27.31 24.03 -19.85
N LYS A 84 -27.64 22.80 -20.28
CA LYS A 84 -29.02 22.31 -20.39
C LYS A 84 -29.73 22.39 -19.04
N ILE A 85 -29.07 21.89 -17.95
CA ILE A 85 -29.60 21.93 -16.59
C ILE A 85 -29.84 23.38 -16.13
N VAL A 86 -28.87 24.26 -16.42
CA VAL A 86 -28.95 25.68 -16.07
C VAL A 86 -30.04 26.39 -16.80
N ASN A 87 -30.32 26.07 -18.07
CA ASN A 87 -31.38 26.66 -18.87
C ASN A 87 -32.77 26.23 -18.38
N ASP A 88 -32.89 25.05 -17.76
CA ASP A 88 -34.09 24.58 -17.06
C ASP A 88 -34.28 25.25 -15.67
N GLY A 89 -33.51 26.28 -15.35
CA GLY A 89 -33.58 27.02 -14.08
C GLY A 89 -32.99 26.30 -12.88
N LYS A 90 -32.33 25.16 -13.09
CA LYS A 90 -31.73 24.33 -12.04
C LYS A 90 -30.24 24.63 -11.90
N ASN A 91 -29.69 24.39 -10.69
CA ASN A 91 -28.27 24.48 -10.45
C ASN A 91 -27.65 23.07 -10.58
N PRO A 92 -26.73 22.84 -11.53
CA PRO A 92 -26.08 21.54 -11.70
C PRO A 92 -25.40 21.00 -10.42
N ASN A 93 -24.91 21.88 -9.55
CA ASN A 93 -24.33 21.48 -8.27
C ASN A 93 -25.40 20.89 -7.33
N ASP A 94 -26.62 21.45 -7.35
CA ASP A 94 -27.73 20.95 -6.52
C ASP A 94 -28.26 19.61 -7.05
N GLU A 95 -28.32 19.44 -8.38
CA GLU A 95 -28.67 18.15 -9.00
C GLU A 95 -27.60 17.08 -8.71
N LYS A 96 -26.32 17.41 -8.85
CA LYS A 96 -25.22 16.52 -8.45
C LYS A 96 -25.30 16.18 -6.96
N LYS A 97 -25.67 17.15 -6.12
CA LYS A 97 -25.83 16.95 -4.68
C LYS A 97 -27.02 16.04 -4.35
N LYS A 98 -28.14 16.19 -5.02
CA LYS A 98 -29.32 15.31 -4.87
C LYS A 98 -29.01 13.87 -5.30
N LEU A 99 -28.38 13.67 -6.46
CA LEU A 99 -27.95 12.36 -6.93
C LEU A 99 -27.00 11.69 -5.93
N ARG A 100 -26.06 12.43 -5.35
CA ARG A 100 -25.14 11.93 -4.32
C ARG A 100 -25.86 11.61 -3.00
N GLN A 101 -26.91 12.35 -2.64
CA GLN A 101 -27.70 12.09 -1.42
C GLN A 101 -28.46 10.77 -1.45
N ASP A 102 -28.79 10.27 -2.64
CA ASP A 102 -29.61 9.07 -2.83
C ASP A 102 -28.77 7.79 -3.07
N VAL A 103 -27.44 7.93 -3.10
CA VAL A 103 -26.52 6.84 -3.41
C VAL A 103 -26.44 5.81 -2.27
N THR A 104 -26.62 4.54 -2.60
CA THR A 104 -26.40 3.44 -1.67
C THR A 104 -24.90 3.21 -1.41
N VAL A 105 -24.57 2.49 -0.36
CA VAL A 105 -23.18 2.11 -0.04
C VAL A 105 -22.52 1.35 -1.19
N GLN A 106 -23.26 0.44 -1.85
CA GLN A 106 -22.75 -0.31 -3.01
C GLN A 106 -22.52 0.62 -4.21
N GLN A 107 -23.50 1.45 -4.57
CA GLN A 107 -23.36 2.40 -5.68
C GLN A 107 -22.22 3.40 -5.42
N PHE A 108 -22.08 3.89 -4.18
CA PHE A 108 -20.96 4.77 -3.84
C PHE A 108 -19.62 4.07 -4.05
N PHE A 109 -19.51 2.79 -3.68
CA PHE A 109 -18.31 2.01 -3.92
C PHE A 109 -18.03 1.85 -5.42
N ASP A 110 -19.02 1.40 -6.20
CA ASP A 110 -18.85 1.02 -7.61
C ASP A 110 -18.64 2.23 -8.53
N ASP A 111 -19.43 3.30 -8.33
CA ASP A 111 -19.49 4.43 -9.26
C ASP A 111 -18.55 5.59 -8.88
N PHE A 112 -18.17 5.69 -7.60
CA PHE A 112 -17.35 6.81 -7.11
C PHE A 112 -16.04 6.35 -6.47
N TYR A 113 -16.11 5.56 -5.39
CA TYR A 113 -14.93 5.25 -4.59
C TYR A 113 -13.92 4.37 -5.34
N TYR A 114 -14.38 3.28 -5.93
CA TYR A 114 -13.48 2.34 -6.60
C TYR A 114 -12.81 2.97 -7.84
N PRO A 115 -13.54 3.60 -8.80
CA PRO A 115 -12.92 4.24 -9.96
C PRO A 115 -12.01 5.41 -9.60
N ALA A 116 -12.48 6.34 -8.76
CA ALA A 116 -11.77 7.60 -8.51
C ALA A 116 -10.70 7.50 -7.42
N HIS A 117 -10.75 6.49 -6.55
CA HIS A 117 -9.78 6.32 -5.46
C HIS A 117 -9.00 5.02 -5.54
N SER A 118 -9.67 3.86 -5.59
CA SER A 118 -8.97 2.58 -5.53
C SER A 118 -8.14 2.32 -6.78
N LEU A 119 -8.71 2.51 -7.98
CA LEU A 119 -7.98 2.33 -9.25
C LEU A 119 -6.84 3.33 -9.43
N VAL A 120 -7.04 4.58 -9.02
CA VAL A 120 -6.06 5.66 -9.25
C VAL A 120 -4.96 5.67 -8.19
N ARG A 121 -5.30 5.44 -6.92
CA ARG A 121 -4.39 5.68 -5.78
C ARG A 121 -3.81 4.41 -5.16
N LYS A 122 -4.34 3.23 -5.48
CA LYS A 122 -3.92 1.96 -4.88
C LYS A 122 -3.25 1.05 -5.92
N ASN A 123 -2.32 0.24 -5.47
CA ASN A 123 -1.77 -0.83 -6.30
C ASN A 123 -2.79 -1.97 -6.49
N LYS A 124 -2.61 -2.80 -7.53
CA LYS A 124 -3.56 -3.87 -7.90
C LYS A 124 -3.96 -4.80 -6.75
N LYS A 125 -3.00 -5.15 -5.87
CA LYS A 125 -3.27 -5.99 -4.71
C LYS A 125 -4.23 -5.33 -3.71
N SER A 126 -4.08 -4.02 -3.50
CA SER A 126 -4.97 -3.25 -2.61
C SER A 126 -6.33 -3.00 -3.24
N GLN A 127 -6.39 -2.83 -4.58
CA GLN A 127 -7.64 -2.75 -5.33
C GLN A 127 -8.46 -4.05 -5.16
N ASN A 128 -7.85 -5.19 -5.45
CA ASN A 128 -8.48 -6.50 -5.29
C ASN A 128 -8.91 -6.78 -3.83
N MET A 129 -8.18 -6.23 -2.85
CA MET A 129 -8.56 -6.33 -1.44
C MET A 129 -9.82 -5.52 -1.13
N ASP A 130 -9.94 -4.29 -1.64
CA ASP A 130 -11.14 -3.49 -1.45
C ASP A 130 -12.38 -4.16 -2.06
N GLU A 131 -12.27 -4.68 -3.30
CA GLU A 131 -13.32 -5.46 -3.95
C GLU A 131 -13.71 -6.70 -3.14
N MET A 132 -12.72 -7.47 -2.69
CA MET A 132 -12.95 -8.65 -1.89
C MET A 132 -13.67 -8.32 -0.58
N ILE A 133 -13.25 -7.26 0.12
CA ILE A 133 -13.88 -6.83 1.37
C ILE A 133 -15.31 -6.40 1.09
N MET A 134 -15.53 -5.57 0.07
CA MET A 134 -16.86 -5.11 -0.30
C MET A 134 -17.77 -6.29 -0.66
N ARG A 135 -17.27 -7.24 -1.44
CA ARG A 135 -18.04 -8.40 -1.89
C ARG A 135 -18.38 -9.35 -0.75
N LEU A 136 -17.39 -9.72 0.08
CA LEU A 136 -17.50 -10.85 1.02
C LEU A 136 -17.83 -10.43 2.46
N TYR A 137 -17.36 -9.23 2.87
CA TYR A 137 -17.43 -8.84 4.29
C TYR A 137 -18.47 -7.78 4.58
N ILE A 138 -18.79 -6.90 3.62
CA ILE A 138 -19.84 -5.92 3.87
C ILE A 138 -21.21 -6.59 3.68
N PRO A 139 -22.07 -6.61 4.72
CA PRO A 139 -23.38 -7.24 4.65
C PRO A 139 -24.29 -6.61 3.59
N SER A 140 -25.13 -7.44 2.95
CA SER A 140 -26.03 -6.98 1.88
C SER A 140 -27.04 -5.93 2.36
N GLU A 141 -27.47 -6.00 3.60
CA GLU A 141 -28.34 -5.00 4.22
C GLU A 141 -27.67 -3.63 4.35
N ILE A 142 -26.34 -3.59 4.61
CA ILE A 142 -25.56 -2.34 4.63
C ILE A 142 -25.36 -1.83 3.20
N LYS A 143 -25.01 -2.70 2.27
CA LYS A 143 -24.75 -2.33 0.85
C LYS A 143 -25.94 -1.61 0.21
N ARG A 144 -27.15 -2.06 0.50
CA ARG A 144 -28.41 -1.54 -0.08
C ARG A 144 -28.91 -0.25 0.57
N ARG A 145 -28.42 0.11 1.74
CA ARG A 145 -28.81 1.36 2.41
C ARG A 145 -28.10 2.56 1.80
N LYS A 146 -28.77 3.71 1.84
CA LYS A 146 -28.19 4.99 1.43
C LYS A 146 -27.03 5.35 2.35
N MET A 147 -25.98 5.96 1.81
CA MET A 147 -24.82 6.41 2.58
C MET A 147 -25.24 7.29 3.78
N LEU A 148 -26.23 8.16 3.57
CA LEU A 148 -26.73 9.08 4.60
C LEU A 148 -27.47 8.39 5.76
N ASP A 149 -28.05 7.22 5.51
CA ASP A 149 -28.85 6.49 6.49
C ASP A 149 -28.01 5.55 7.36
N ILE A 150 -26.72 5.44 7.07
CA ILE A 150 -25.81 4.59 7.84
C ILE A 150 -25.42 5.31 9.14
N THR A 151 -25.75 4.68 10.25
CA THR A 151 -25.45 5.18 11.58
C THR A 151 -24.20 4.56 12.19
N ARG A 152 -23.70 5.18 13.25
CA ARG A 152 -22.61 4.60 14.05
C ARG A 152 -22.97 3.23 14.60
N GLY A 153 -24.22 3.07 15.09
CA GLY A 153 -24.70 1.78 15.59
C GLY A 153 -24.69 0.67 14.54
N ASP A 154 -24.97 1.01 13.26
CA ASP A 154 -24.87 0.05 12.17
C ASP A 154 -23.42 -0.41 11.96
N MET A 155 -22.46 0.51 12.00
CA MET A 155 -21.05 0.19 11.85
C MET A 155 -20.52 -0.63 13.03
N GLU A 156 -20.92 -0.34 14.25
CA GLU A 156 -20.55 -1.12 15.43
C GLU A 156 -21.14 -2.53 15.38
N ARG A 157 -22.42 -2.67 15.02
CA ARG A 157 -23.08 -3.99 14.85
C ARG A 157 -22.41 -4.80 13.76
N MET A 158 -22.15 -4.21 12.60
CA MET A 158 -21.42 -4.87 11.50
C MET A 158 -20.04 -5.35 11.97
N HIS A 159 -19.27 -4.49 12.64
CA HIS A 159 -17.92 -4.79 13.09
C HIS A 159 -17.91 -5.95 14.11
N ASN A 160 -18.83 -5.94 15.08
CA ASN A 160 -18.98 -6.99 16.09
C ASN A 160 -19.41 -8.32 15.45
N ARG A 161 -20.41 -8.28 14.55
CA ARG A 161 -20.91 -9.47 13.84
C ARG A 161 -19.82 -10.13 13.02
N LEU A 162 -19.06 -9.36 12.24
CA LEU A 162 -17.96 -9.87 11.42
C LEU A 162 -16.87 -10.54 12.26
N LYS A 163 -16.57 -10.02 13.45
CA LYS A 163 -15.62 -10.67 14.36
C LYS A 163 -16.10 -12.07 14.76
N LEU A 164 -17.38 -12.21 15.07
CA LEU A 164 -17.96 -13.48 15.50
C LEU A 164 -18.09 -14.48 14.33
N GLU A 165 -18.68 -14.06 13.22
CA GLU A 165 -18.94 -14.91 12.05
C GLU A 165 -17.65 -15.39 11.36
N LEU A 166 -16.65 -14.52 11.25
CA LEU A 166 -15.39 -14.85 10.58
C LEU A 166 -14.33 -15.41 11.54
N ASN A 167 -14.60 -15.42 12.83
CA ASN A 167 -13.61 -15.73 13.87
C ASN A 167 -12.26 -15.02 13.62
N SER A 168 -12.32 -13.78 13.14
CA SER A 168 -11.15 -13.02 12.68
C SER A 168 -11.28 -11.53 12.97
N VAL A 169 -10.57 -11.07 13.99
CA VAL A 169 -10.46 -9.63 14.29
C VAL A 169 -9.84 -8.84 13.16
N TYR A 170 -8.92 -9.45 12.40
CA TYR A 170 -8.25 -8.81 11.25
C TYR A 170 -9.24 -8.49 10.13
N SER A 171 -10.10 -9.45 9.77
CA SER A 171 -11.09 -9.28 8.70
C SER A 171 -12.14 -8.24 9.10
N ALA A 172 -12.65 -8.30 10.33
CA ALA A 172 -13.58 -7.32 10.87
C ALA A 172 -12.98 -5.89 10.86
N ASN A 173 -11.74 -5.73 11.35
CA ASN A 173 -11.05 -4.46 11.33
C ASN A 173 -10.83 -3.92 9.90
N ARG A 174 -10.52 -4.78 8.93
CA ARG A 174 -10.35 -4.38 7.53
C ARG A 174 -11.65 -3.88 6.91
N ALA A 175 -12.76 -4.56 7.17
CA ALA A 175 -14.08 -4.13 6.73
C ALA A 175 -14.44 -2.74 7.30
N LEU A 176 -14.24 -2.54 8.59
CA LEU A 176 -14.48 -1.24 9.22
C LEU A 176 -13.55 -0.15 8.68
N LYS A 177 -12.27 -0.46 8.41
CA LYS A 177 -11.31 0.48 7.81
C LYS A 177 -11.73 0.89 6.40
N LEU A 178 -12.22 -0.05 5.57
CA LEU A 178 -12.74 0.27 4.24
C LEU A 178 -13.96 1.20 4.35
N MET A 179 -14.96 0.86 5.14
CA MET A 179 -16.14 1.72 5.34
C MET A 179 -15.74 3.10 5.84
N ARG A 180 -14.84 3.20 6.82
CA ARG A 180 -14.32 4.47 7.33
C ARG A 180 -13.67 5.30 6.21
N GLN A 181 -12.88 4.69 5.36
CA GLN A 181 -12.23 5.38 4.25
C GLN A 181 -13.24 5.84 3.20
N MET A 182 -14.24 5.01 2.87
CA MET A 182 -15.31 5.37 1.97
C MET A 182 -16.09 6.61 2.47
N PHE A 183 -16.45 6.64 3.74
CA PHE A 183 -17.15 7.79 4.33
C PHE A 183 -16.27 9.05 4.38
N TYR A 184 -14.97 8.95 4.63
CA TYR A 184 -14.09 10.11 4.49
C TYR A 184 -14.04 10.61 3.05
N LYS A 185 -13.97 9.71 2.06
CA LYS A 185 -14.01 10.11 0.65
C LYS A 185 -15.36 10.69 0.25
N ALA A 186 -16.46 10.19 0.80
CA ALA A 186 -17.77 10.79 0.60
C ALA A 186 -17.82 12.25 1.07
N ILE A 187 -17.24 12.53 2.25
CA ILE A 187 -17.13 13.90 2.79
C ILE A 187 -16.20 14.76 1.92
N ASP A 188 -15.01 14.24 1.54
CA ASP A 188 -14.08 14.94 0.64
C ASP A 188 -14.71 15.30 -0.71
N TRP A 189 -15.74 14.57 -1.14
CA TRP A 189 -16.47 14.77 -2.40
C TRP A 189 -17.86 15.42 -2.20
N ASP A 190 -17.99 16.18 -1.11
CA ASP A 190 -19.18 16.99 -0.78
C ASP A 190 -20.48 16.20 -0.59
N LEU A 191 -20.42 14.93 -0.21
CA LEU A 191 -21.60 14.26 0.33
C LEU A 191 -21.91 14.85 1.72
N PRO A 192 -23.11 15.32 1.99
CA PRO A 192 -23.48 15.94 3.28
C PRO A 192 -23.67 14.85 4.35
N THR A 193 -22.62 14.15 4.69
CA THR A 193 -22.67 13.08 5.70
C THR A 193 -21.58 13.26 6.75
N THR A 194 -21.76 12.63 7.89
CA THR A 194 -20.71 12.43 8.88
C THR A 194 -20.12 11.06 8.71
N ASN A 195 -18.91 10.82 9.19
CA ASN A 195 -18.33 9.49 9.12
C ASN A 195 -18.79 8.62 10.31
N PRO A 196 -19.74 7.71 10.14
CA PRO A 196 -20.27 6.88 11.22
C PRO A 196 -19.24 5.88 11.78
N ALA A 197 -18.18 5.59 11.01
CA ALA A 197 -17.12 4.68 11.41
C ALA A 197 -15.92 5.38 12.08
N ALA A 198 -15.86 6.72 12.13
CA ALA A 198 -14.66 7.48 12.48
C ALA A 198 -14.07 7.13 13.86
N ARG A 199 -14.90 7.06 14.89
CA ARG A 199 -14.50 6.91 16.30
C ARG A 199 -14.70 5.50 16.86
N ILE A 200 -14.97 4.50 16.03
CA ILE A 200 -15.11 3.12 16.48
C ILE A 200 -13.72 2.54 16.72
N LYS A 201 -13.45 2.03 17.91
CA LYS A 201 -12.19 1.40 18.24
C LYS A 201 -12.04 0.08 17.49
N LEU A 202 -10.88 -0.14 16.90
CA LEU A 202 -10.53 -1.43 16.29
C LEU A 202 -10.32 -2.46 17.40
N PHE A 203 -10.62 -3.71 17.11
CA PHE A 203 -10.22 -4.81 17.97
C PHE A 203 -8.70 -4.90 18.04
N LYS A 204 -8.17 -5.28 19.21
CA LYS A 204 -6.73 -5.50 19.38
C LYS A 204 -6.29 -6.66 18.49
N GLU A 205 -5.41 -6.39 17.57
CA GLU A 205 -4.78 -7.40 16.72
C GLU A 205 -3.55 -7.95 17.45
N VAL A 206 -3.48 -9.28 17.59
CA VAL A 206 -2.30 -9.92 18.19
C VAL A 206 -1.29 -10.16 17.08
N SER A 207 -0.11 -9.56 17.23
CA SER A 207 1.00 -9.81 16.30
C SER A 207 1.47 -11.24 16.46
N ARG A 208 1.64 -11.93 15.33
CA ARG A 208 2.24 -13.26 15.32
C ARG A 208 3.73 -13.13 15.62
N ASP A 209 4.24 -14.05 16.44
CA ASP A 209 5.64 -14.06 16.89
C ASP A 209 6.37 -15.37 16.60
N ARG A 210 5.81 -16.22 15.75
CA ARG A 210 6.37 -17.53 15.38
C ARG A 210 7.62 -17.36 14.52
N TYR A 211 8.71 -18.02 14.90
CA TYR A 211 9.94 -18.25 14.14
C TYR A 211 10.40 -19.70 14.41
N ILE A 212 11.36 -20.22 13.64
CA ILE A 212 11.94 -21.54 13.86
C ILE A 212 12.88 -21.43 15.05
N LYS A 213 12.59 -22.11 16.13
CA LYS A 213 13.39 -22.11 17.34
C LYS A 213 14.65 -22.99 17.19
N GLU A 214 15.59 -22.84 18.11
CA GLU A 214 16.87 -23.59 18.08
C GLU A 214 16.65 -25.10 18.11
N ASP A 215 15.72 -25.59 18.92
CA ASP A 215 15.34 -27.00 19.05
C ASP A 215 14.63 -27.56 17.81
N GLU A 216 13.91 -26.70 17.06
CA GLU A 216 13.21 -27.09 15.83
C GLU A 216 14.11 -27.05 14.59
N PHE A 217 15.20 -26.29 14.64
CA PHE A 217 16.02 -25.97 13.46
C PHE A 217 16.67 -27.22 12.83
N PRO A 218 17.27 -28.15 13.58
CA PRO A 218 17.84 -29.39 13.01
C PRO A 218 16.80 -30.19 12.24
N HIS A 219 15.64 -30.42 12.84
CA HIS A 219 14.55 -31.16 12.20
C HIS A 219 14.02 -30.46 10.92
N PHE A 220 13.89 -29.12 10.97
CA PHE A 220 13.49 -28.36 9.79
C PHE A 220 14.50 -28.50 8.64
N ILE A 221 15.78 -28.43 8.92
CA ILE A 221 16.85 -28.54 7.90
C ILE A 221 16.92 -29.98 7.35
N GLU A 222 16.80 -31.00 8.19
CA GLU A 222 16.75 -32.40 7.77
C GLU A 222 15.57 -32.61 6.79
N ALA A 223 14.38 -32.19 7.18
CA ALA A 223 13.21 -32.27 6.30
C ALA A 223 13.37 -31.48 5.00
N LEU A 224 14.02 -30.31 5.05
CA LEU A 224 14.29 -29.48 3.87
C LEU A 224 15.30 -30.17 2.95
N ASN A 225 16.32 -30.81 3.46
CA ASN A 225 17.32 -31.54 2.68
C ASN A 225 16.69 -32.79 2.01
N ALA A 226 15.72 -33.41 2.63
CA ALA A 226 14.95 -34.54 2.10
C ALA A 226 13.88 -34.10 1.05
N GLU A 227 13.69 -32.80 0.85
CA GLU A 227 12.69 -32.29 -0.10
C GLU A 227 13.08 -32.59 -1.54
N PRO A 228 12.25 -33.34 -2.33
CA PRO A 228 12.61 -33.74 -3.67
C PRO A 228 12.64 -32.58 -4.69
N GLN A 229 11.86 -31.53 -4.43
CA GLN A 229 11.78 -30.37 -5.33
C GLN A 229 12.94 -29.41 -5.05
N LYS A 230 14.01 -29.52 -5.82
CA LYS A 230 15.24 -28.72 -5.67
C LYS A 230 14.99 -27.21 -5.67
N TRP A 231 14.14 -26.71 -6.60
CA TRP A 231 13.80 -25.29 -6.66
C TRP A 231 13.16 -24.79 -5.36
N PHE A 232 12.33 -25.62 -4.74
CA PHE A 232 11.65 -25.25 -3.50
C PHE A 232 12.61 -25.23 -2.32
N ARG A 233 13.49 -26.23 -2.24
CA ARG A 233 14.55 -26.28 -1.23
C ARG A 233 15.45 -25.05 -1.33
N ASP A 234 15.91 -24.72 -2.54
CA ASP A 234 16.75 -23.55 -2.80
C ASP A 234 16.03 -22.25 -2.43
N PHE A 235 14.74 -22.14 -2.76
CA PHE A 235 13.92 -20.99 -2.43
C PHE A 235 13.78 -20.78 -0.91
N VAL A 236 13.49 -21.86 -0.17
CA VAL A 236 13.34 -21.80 1.29
C VAL A 236 14.67 -21.46 1.95
N MET A 237 15.76 -22.09 1.50
CA MET A 237 17.09 -21.82 2.05
C MET A 237 17.50 -20.36 1.83
N LEU A 238 17.34 -19.80 0.64
CA LEU A 238 17.65 -18.40 0.40
C LEU A 238 16.72 -17.45 1.19
N CYS A 239 15.45 -17.81 1.39
CA CYS A 239 14.57 -17.03 2.27
C CYS A 239 15.09 -16.98 3.72
N LEU A 240 15.69 -18.05 4.21
CA LEU A 240 16.34 -18.10 5.53
C LEU A 240 17.65 -17.29 5.57
N LEU A 241 18.51 -17.45 4.56
CA LEU A 241 19.84 -16.82 4.53
C LEU A 241 19.79 -15.31 4.30
N VAL A 242 18.77 -14.82 3.56
CA VAL A 242 18.69 -13.41 3.13
C VAL A 242 17.61 -12.63 3.87
N GLY A 243 16.61 -13.31 4.43
CA GLY A 243 15.54 -12.69 5.23
C GLY A 243 14.63 -11.72 4.50
N GLN A 244 14.67 -11.65 3.15
CA GLN A 244 13.89 -10.70 2.38
C GLN A 244 12.41 -11.10 2.27
N ARG A 245 11.56 -10.13 1.88
CA ARG A 245 10.14 -10.44 1.67
C ARG A 245 9.97 -11.49 0.58
N ARG A 246 9.08 -12.46 0.80
CA ARG A 246 8.81 -13.55 -0.14
C ARG A 246 8.65 -13.06 -1.59
N SER A 247 7.87 -12.00 -1.81
CA SER A 247 7.65 -11.46 -3.17
C SER A 247 8.93 -10.95 -3.84
N ASN A 248 9.88 -10.42 -3.05
CA ASN A 248 11.17 -9.99 -3.58
C ASN A 248 12.02 -11.21 -3.97
N MET A 249 12.05 -12.22 -3.09
CA MET A 249 12.79 -13.46 -3.36
C MET A 249 12.26 -14.21 -4.59
N GLN A 250 10.93 -14.18 -4.83
CA GLN A 250 10.32 -14.81 -6.00
C GLN A 250 10.75 -14.17 -7.33
N ALA A 251 10.95 -12.86 -7.33
CA ALA A 251 11.26 -12.06 -8.52
C ALA A 251 12.75 -11.66 -8.61
N LEU A 252 13.64 -12.41 -7.96
CA LEU A 252 15.09 -12.17 -7.99
C LEU A 252 15.69 -12.59 -9.34
N ARG A 253 16.54 -11.72 -9.88
CA ARG A 253 17.37 -11.98 -11.06
C ARG A 253 18.82 -12.16 -10.67
N TRP A 254 19.58 -12.84 -11.50
CA TRP A 254 21.02 -12.95 -11.33
C TRP A 254 21.73 -11.59 -11.45
N SER A 255 21.18 -10.66 -12.22
CA SER A 255 21.66 -9.28 -12.32
C SER A 255 21.48 -8.47 -11.04
N ASP A 256 20.61 -8.91 -10.10
CA ASP A 256 20.42 -8.27 -8.82
C ASP A 256 21.53 -8.63 -7.81
N ILE A 257 22.35 -9.65 -8.10
CA ILE A 257 23.44 -10.14 -7.24
C ILE A 257 24.76 -9.58 -7.72
N SER A 258 25.48 -8.87 -6.87
CA SER A 258 26.87 -8.52 -7.06
C SER A 258 27.74 -9.40 -6.17
N PHE A 259 28.40 -10.42 -6.77
CA PHE A 259 29.33 -11.27 -6.04
C PHE A 259 30.59 -10.51 -5.62
N GLU A 260 31.06 -9.55 -6.43
CA GLU A 260 32.20 -8.70 -6.14
C GLU A 260 31.95 -7.79 -4.91
N ARG A 261 30.74 -7.21 -4.83
CA ARG A 261 30.35 -6.31 -3.73
C ARG A 261 29.66 -7.03 -2.59
N GLU A 262 29.44 -8.32 -2.73
CA GLU A 262 28.75 -9.15 -1.75
C GLU A 262 27.35 -8.59 -1.40
N THR A 263 26.61 -8.11 -2.39
CA THR A 263 25.33 -7.45 -2.17
C THR A 263 24.24 -7.97 -3.09
N LEU A 264 23.00 -7.88 -2.58
CA LEU A 264 21.77 -8.07 -3.32
C LEU A 264 21.06 -6.72 -3.47
N SER A 265 20.69 -6.37 -4.71
CA SER A 265 19.89 -5.19 -5.03
C SER A 265 18.41 -5.54 -5.14
N ILE A 266 17.55 -4.83 -4.43
CA ILE A 266 16.10 -4.96 -4.52
C ILE A 266 15.54 -3.66 -5.12
N ALA A 267 15.22 -3.68 -6.42
CA ALA A 267 14.79 -2.49 -7.16
C ALA A 267 13.43 -1.94 -6.70
N LYS A 268 12.47 -2.81 -6.37
CA LYS A 268 11.12 -2.43 -5.94
C LYS A 268 10.87 -2.80 -4.47
N THR A 269 11.06 -1.86 -3.56
CA THR A 269 10.60 -2.01 -2.18
C THR A 269 9.17 -1.45 -2.02
N LYS A 270 8.52 -1.75 -0.90
CA LYS A 270 7.19 -1.17 -0.56
C LYS A 270 7.21 0.37 -0.51
N THR A 271 8.38 0.95 -0.31
CA THR A 271 8.59 2.42 -0.24
C THR A 271 9.02 3.03 -1.58
N GLY A 272 9.13 2.24 -2.66
CA GLY A 272 9.53 2.69 -3.99
C GLY A 272 11.03 3.00 -4.16
N LYS A 273 11.83 2.91 -3.08
CA LYS A 273 13.29 3.15 -3.16
C LYS A 273 14.04 1.83 -3.29
N PRO A 274 15.09 1.74 -4.12
CA PRO A 274 15.94 0.55 -4.18
C PRO A 274 16.64 0.34 -2.85
N GLN A 275 16.94 -0.92 -2.53
CA GLN A 275 17.63 -1.33 -1.32
C GLN A 275 18.81 -2.23 -1.68
N LEU A 276 19.97 -1.93 -1.15
CA LEU A 276 21.12 -2.83 -1.16
C LEU A 276 21.15 -3.61 0.15
N VAL A 277 21.26 -4.91 0.06
CA VAL A 277 21.31 -5.86 1.18
C VAL A 277 22.64 -6.57 1.15
N PRO A 278 23.50 -6.41 2.16
CA PRO A 278 24.73 -7.22 2.28
C PRO A 278 24.39 -8.71 2.40
N LEU A 279 25.19 -9.53 1.75
CA LEU A 279 25.06 -10.99 1.80
C LEU A 279 26.12 -11.58 2.71
N SER A 280 25.76 -12.62 3.46
CA SER A 280 26.72 -13.42 4.20
C SER A 280 27.48 -14.35 3.26
N GLN A 281 28.67 -14.83 3.69
CA GLN A 281 29.45 -15.78 2.91
C GLN A 281 28.63 -17.04 2.58
N GLN A 282 27.84 -17.53 3.52
CA GLN A 282 26.98 -18.71 3.30
C GLN A 282 25.92 -18.45 2.20
N ALA A 283 25.37 -17.22 2.15
CA ALA A 283 24.43 -16.86 1.08
C ALA A 283 25.12 -16.75 -0.28
N LEU A 284 26.34 -16.22 -0.32
CA LEU A 284 27.15 -16.11 -1.53
C LEU A 284 27.54 -17.49 -2.07
N ASP A 285 28.02 -18.37 -1.23
CA ASP A 285 28.39 -19.74 -1.60
C ASP A 285 27.18 -20.50 -2.14
N TYR A 286 26.04 -20.34 -1.47
CA TYR A 286 24.78 -20.96 -1.93
C TYR A 286 24.34 -20.43 -3.29
N LEU A 287 24.39 -19.11 -3.48
CA LEU A 287 24.06 -18.46 -4.77
C LEU A 287 25.04 -18.84 -5.87
N SER A 288 26.34 -18.94 -5.59
CA SER A 288 27.37 -19.39 -6.56
C SER A 288 27.07 -20.79 -7.07
N ASN A 289 26.82 -21.74 -6.16
CA ASN A 289 26.44 -23.11 -6.52
C ASN A 289 25.13 -23.18 -7.34
N MET A 290 24.20 -22.25 -7.11
CA MET A 290 22.99 -22.15 -7.92
C MET A 290 23.27 -21.56 -9.30
N LYS A 291 24.16 -20.57 -9.41
CA LYS A 291 24.48 -19.86 -10.64
C LYS A 291 25.13 -20.77 -11.67
N GLU A 292 25.98 -21.73 -11.28
CA GLU A 292 26.62 -22.72 -12.16
C GLU A 292 25.60 -23.53 -13.00
N ARG A 293 24.39 -23.68 -12.50
CA ARG A 293 23.31 -24.46 -13.12
C ARG A 293 22.14 -23.58 -13.62
N ALA A 294 22.34 -22.26 -13.67
CA ALA A 294 21.30 -21.32 -14.07
C ALA A 294 21.04 -21.41 -15.59
N THR A 295 19.77 -21.50 -15.97
CA THR A 295 19.31 -21.55 -17.36
C THR A 295 18.45 -20.34 -17.74
N SER A 296 18.26 -19.39 -16.82
CA SER A 296 17.37 -18.24 -16.98
C SER A 296 17.98 -16.99 -16.32
N GLU A 297 17.50 -15.82 -16.70
CA GLU A 297 17.81 -14.57 -15.99
C GLU A 297 17.26 -14.55 -14.53
N TRP A 298 16.21 -15.31 -14.27
CA TRP A 298 15.60 -15.44 -12.95
C TRP A 298 16.32 -16.50 -12.11
N ILE A 299 16.50 -16.21 -10.82
CA ILE A 299 17.02 -17.21 -9.87
C ILE A 299 16.00 -18.34 -9.68
N PHE A 300 14.71 -17.99 -9.71
CA PHE A 300 13.61 -18.94 -9.62
C PHE A 300 12.70 -18.80 -10.84
N PRO A 301 13.07 -19.37 -11.99
CA PRO A 301 12.26 -19.32 -13.21
C PRO A 301 10.98 -20.14 -13.07
N SER A 302 9.94 -19.76 -13.82
CA SER A 302 8.70 -20.52 -13.92
C SER A 302 8.02 -20.28 -15.26
N GLU A 303 8.00 -21.29 -16.12
CA GLU A 303 7.29 -21.26 -17.39
C GLU A 303 5.77 -21.18 -17.24
N ARG A 304 5.24 -21.61 -16.08
CA ARG A 304 3.80 -21.56 -15.77
C ARG A 304 3.32 -20.19 -15.34
N SER A 305 4.21 -19.24 -15.18
CA SER A 305 3.89 -17.88 -14.71
C SER A 305 4.07 -16.88 -15.84
N GLU A 306 3.06 -16.04 -16.08
CA GLU A 306 3.15 -14.92 -17.04
C GLU A 306 4.33 -13.99 -16.75
N SER A 307 4.77 -13.91 -15.50
CA SER A 307 5.92 -13.09 -15.09
C SER A 307 7.29 -13.75 -15.40
N GLY A 308 7.32 -14.99 -15.86
CA GLY A 308 8.54 -15.77 -16.12
C GLY A 308 9.26 -16.25 -14.84
N HIS A 309 8.82 -15.85 -13.66
CA HIS A 309 9.42 -16.25 -12.39
C HIS A 309 8.42 -16.93 -11.46
N LEU A 310 8.90 -17.49 -10.36
CA LEU A 310 8.11 -18.19 -9.35
C LEU A 310 6.94 -17.32 -8.83
N ALA A 311 5.70 -17.72 -9.10
CA ALA A 311 4.51 -16.96 -8.72
C ALA A 311 3.99 -17.30 -7.32
N ASN A 312 3.80 -18.58 -7.01
CA ASN A 312 3.20 -19.00 -5.75
C ASN A 312 3.77 -20.31 -5.18
N PRO A 313 4.75 -20.25 -4.29
CA PRO A 313 5.31 -21.42 -3.62
C PRO A 313 4.43 -22.00 -2.51
N GLN A 314 3.23 -21.47 -2.29
CA GLN A 314 2.41 -21.81 -1.12
C GLN A 314 1.91 -23.25 -1.11
N ILE A 315 1.67 -23.85 -2.29
CA ILE A 315 1.24 -25.25 -2.41
C ILE A 315 2.40 -26.16 -1.97
N ALA A 316 3.60 -25.93 -2.52
CA ALA A 316 4.80 -26.69 -2.13
C ALA A 316 5.13 -26.52 -0.64
N TRP A 317 4.98 -25.28 -0.11
CA TRP A 317 5.17 -25.01 1.31
C TRP A 317 4.23 -25.83 2.21
N ARG A 318 2.94 -25.90 1.89
CA ARG A 318 1.98 -26.69 2.67
C ARG A 318 2.29 -28.19 2.60
N ALA A 319 2.64 -28.68 1.42
CA ALA A 319 3.02 -30.09 1.23
C ALA A 319 4.29 -30.43 2.01
N PHE A 320 5.31 -29.55 1.98
CA PHE A 320 6.53 -29.67 2.78
C PHE A 320 6.22 -29.74 4.28
N LEU A 321 5.49 -28.78 4.83
CA LEU A 321 5.15 -28.74 6.25
C LEU A 321 4.40 -30.02 6.69
N LYS A 322 3.49 -30.51 5.84
CA LYS A 322 2.76 -31.76 6.12
C LYS A 322 3.70 -32.96 6.19
N ARG A 323 4.65 -33.08 5.23
CA ARG A 323 5.64 -34.18 5.24
C ARG A 323 6.60 -34.08 6.43
N ALA A 324 7.01 -32.88 6.78
CA ALA A 324 7.90 -32.61 7.87
C ALA A 324 7.23 -32.68 9.25
N GLY A 325 5.91 -32.80 9.33
CA GLY A 325 5.21 -32.78 10.63
C GLY A 325 5.31 -31.43 11.35
N ILE A 326 5.59 -30.32 10.62
CA ILE A 326 5.77 -29.01 11.21
C ILE A 326 4.46 -28.23 11.14
N GLU A 327 3.96 -27.84 12.29
CA GLU A 327 2.71 -27.09 12.39
C GLU A 327 2.94 -25.59 12.62
N ASN A 328 1.90 -24.83 12.29
CA ASN A 328 1.84 -23.40 12.61
C ASN A 328 3.05 -22.57 12.13
N LEU A 329 3.69 -22.93 11.02
CA LEU A 329 4.78 -22.19 10.40
C LEU A 329 4.33 -21.62 9.04
N ARG A 330 4.50 -20.33 8.84
CA ARG A 330 4.21 -19.65 7.58
C ARG A 330 5.51 -19.30 6.86
N MET A 331 5.47 -19.21 5.55
CA MET A 331 6.65 -18.81 4.77
C MET A 331 7.21 -17.44 5.17
N HIS A 332 6.36 -16.52 5.65
CA HIS A 332 6.83 -15.23 6.17
C HIS A 332 7.57 -15.35 7.52
N ASP A 333 7.38 -16.45 8.22
CA ASP A 333 8.08 -16.70 9.49
C ASP A 333 9.55 -17.05 9.27
N LEU A 334 9.97 -17.44 8.03
CA LEU A 334 11.39 -17.56 7.65
C LEU A 334 12.13 -16.21 7.80
N ARG A 335 11.51 -15.12 7.36
CA ARG A 335 12.05 -13.78 7.56
C ARG A 335 12.11 -13.39 9.04
N ARG A 336 11.13 -13.85 9.83
CA ARG A 336 11.16 -13.66 11.29
C ARG A 336 12.27 -14.48 11.92
N THR A 337 12.47 -15.71 11.47
CA THR A 337 13.58 -16.55 11.88
C THR A 337 14.90 -15.83 11.64
N PHE A 338 15.17 -15.34 10.44
CA PHE A 338 16.36 -14.54 10.15
C PHE A 338 16.53 -13.39 11.14
N ALA A 339 15.49 -12.56 11.33
CA ALA A 339 15.54 -11.41 12.22
C ALA A 339 15.76 -11.80 13.69
N SER A 340 15.12 -12.88 14.15
CA SER A 340 15.27 -13.35 15.53
C SER A 340 16.70 -13.85 15.81
N TYR A 341 17.28 -14.59 14.87
CA TYR A 341 18.68 -15.05 15.02
C TYR A 341 19.67 -13.88 14.96
N GLN A 342 19.44 -12.86 14.11
CA GLN A 342 20.23 -11.63 14.13
C GLN A 342 20.13 -10.92 15.49
N ALA A 343 18.93 -10.82 16.06
CA ALA A 343 18.72 -10.22 17.37
C ALA A 343 19.41 -11.01 18.49
N MET A 344 19.31 -12.34 18.45
CA MET A 344 19.95 -13.24 19.42
C MET A 344 21.48 -13.20 19.32
N SER A 345 22.05 -12.95 18.13
CA SER A 345 23.49 -12.73 17.94
C SER A 345 23.97 -11.34 18.35
N GLY A 346 23.09 -10.46 18.88
CA GLY A 346 23.44 -9.15 19.39
C GLY A 346 23.35 -8.01 18.37
N SER A 347 22.80 -8.25 17.19
CA SER A 347 22.58 -7.17 16.21
C SER A 347 21.60 -6.12 16.74
N THR A 348 21.87 -4.84 16.45
CA THR A 348 20.95 -3.76 16.82
C THR A 348 19.70 -3.75 15.95
N ASP A 349 18.63 -3.12 16.44
CA ASP A 349 17.39 -2.97 15.66
C ASP A 349 17.64 -2.22 14.34
N GLU A 350 18.58 -1.28 14.33
CA GLU A 350 18.96 -0.55 13.11
C GLU A 350 19.63 -1.48 12.09
N MET A 351 20.57 -2.35 12.52
CA MET A 351 21.22 -3.33 11.65
C MET A 351 20.21 -4.31 11.07
N ILE A 352 19.33 -4.85 11.92
CA ILE A 352 18.25 -5.75 11.50
C ILE A 352 17.33 -5.02 10.52
N GLY A 353 16.95 -3.79 10.80
CA GLY A 353 16.13 -2.95 9.93
C GLY A 353 16.75 -2.72 8.56
N LYS A 354 18.06 -2.41 8.51
CA LYS A 354 18.83 -2.26 7.27
C LYS A 354 18.85 -3.57 6.48
N ALA A 355 19.17 -4.70 7.13
CA ALA A 355 19.19 -6.01 6.49
C ALA A 355 17.83 -6.41 5.91
N LEU A 356 16.76 -6.13 6.63
CA LEU A 356 15.40 -6.44 6.20
C LEU A 356 14.78 -5.39 5.25
N GLY A 357 15.31 -4.16 5.20
CA GLY A 357 14.68 -3.04 4.49
C GLY A 357 13.42 -2.50 5.17
N ASP A 358 13.32 -2.64 6.47
CA ASP A 358 12.27 -2.07 7.30
C ASP A 358 12.80 -0.85 8.07
N LYS A 359 12.09 0.29 7.94
CA LYS A 359 12.49 1.55 8.58
C LYS A 359 11.75 1.84 9.88
N SER A 360 10.69 1.09 10.18
CA SER A 360 9.86 1.32 11.36
C SER A 360 10.36 0.50 12.54
N PRO A 361 10.71 1.12 13.68
CA PRO A 361 11.06 0.40 14.92
C PRO A 361 9.98 -0.60 15.35
N ALA A 362 8.71 -0.23 15.20
CA ALA A 362 7.58 -1.11 15.51
C ALA A 362 7.49 -2.35 14.59
N ALA A 363 7.90 -2.23 13.31
CA ALA A 363 7.98 -3.38 12.42
C ALA A 363 9.16 -4.29 12.81
N ILE A 364 10.30 -3.71 13.15
CA ILE A 364 11.49 -4.45 13.54
C ILE A 364 11.27 -5.21 14.86
N SER A 365 10.71 -4.56 15.87
CA SER A 365 10.37 -5.18 17.15
C SER A 365 9.40 -6.37 17.04
N THR A 366 8.58 -6.37 15.99
CA THR A 366 7.68 -7.49 15.69
C THR A 366 8.42 -8.73 15.18
N TYR A 367 9.58 -8.53 14.52
CA TYR A 367 10.39 -9.62 13.98
C TYR A 367 11.52 -10.04 14.90
N ALA A 368 12.19 -9.09 15.56
CA ALA A 368 13.37 -9.31 16.35
C ALA A 368 13.01 -9.56 17.83
N LYS A 369 12.85 -10.81 18.20
CA LYS A 369 12.74 -11.19 19.62
C LYS A 369 14.13 -11.46 20.20
N ARG A 370 14.52 -10.64 21.17
CA ARG A 370 15.73 -10.86 21.97
C ARG A 370 15.36 -11.66 23.20
N GLY A 371 16.01 -12.80 23.38
CA GLY A 371 15.95 -13.52 24.64
C GLY A 371 16.84 -12.83 25.69
N ASP A 372 16.57 -13.09 26.98
CA ASP A 372 17.35 -12.57 28.11
C ASP A 372 18.86 -12.93 27.99
N GLU A 373 19.14 -14.06 27.37
CA GLU A 373 20.52 -14.52 27.11
C GLU A 373 21.28 -13.59 26.15
N ALA A 374 20.64 -13.12 25.07
CA ALA A 374 21.24 -12.16 24.14
C ALA A 374 21.53 -10.82 24.82
N VAL A 375 20.62 -10.38 25.68
CA VAL A 375 20.83 -9.17 26.51
C VAL A 375 22.01 -9.36 27.46
N ARG A 376 22.07 -10.50 28.15
CA ARG A 376 23.19 -10.85 29.05
C ARG A 376 24.52 -10.85 28.32
N LYS A 377 24.62 -11.51 27.15
CA LYS A 377 25.83 -11.52 26.31
C LYS A 377 26.25 -10.12 25.89
N SER A 378 25.30 -9.26 25.53
CA SER A 378 25.57 -7.86 25.17
C SER A 378 26.13 -7.06 26.37
N ILE A 379 25.53 -7.22 27.55
CA ILE A 379 26.01 -6.59 28.79
C ILE A 379 27.41 -7.07 29.10
N GLN A 380 27.66 -8.39 29.06
CA GLN A 380 28.97 -8.99 29.32
C GLN A 380 30.03 -8.43 28.37
N LYS A 381 29.76 -8.43 27.06
CA LYS A 381 30.67 -7.87 26.04
C LYS A 381 31.03 -6.41 26.31
N GLY A 382 30.04 -5.59 26.69
CA GLY A 382 30.24 -4.19 27.02
C GLY A 382 31.10 -4.02 28.30
N THR A 383 30.83 -4.84 29.31
CA THR A 383 31.60 -4.85 30.57
C THR A 383 33.04 -5.30 30.33
N ASP A 384 33.26 -6.35 29.56
CA ASP A 384 34.62 -6.83 29.21
C ASP A 384 35.40 -5.75 28.46
N ALA A 385 34.79 -5.04 27.53
CA ALA A 385 35.43 -3.91 26.82
C ALA A 385 35.85 -2.79 27.77
N MET A 386 35.00 -2.44 28.74
CA MET A 386 35.34 -1.43 29.77
C MET A 386 36.52 -1.89 30.64
N PHE A 387 36.50 -3.13 31.11
CA PHE A 387 37.59 -3.67 31.95
C PHE A 387 38.89 -3.78 31.15
N ASN A 388 38.87 -4.16 29.90
CA ASN A 388 40.03 -4.17 29.03
C ASN A 388 40.63 -2.76 28.85
N ALA A 389 39.78 -1.74 28.64
CA ALA A 389 40.26 -0.36 28.57
C ALA A 389 40.89 0.12 29.91
N ILE A 390 40.31 -0.23 31.05
CA ILE A 390 40.85 0.09 32.38
C ILE A 390 42.21 -0.58 32.58
N ASN A 391 42.37 -1.83 32.16
CA ASN A 391 43.63 -2.58 32.35
C ASN A 391 44.77 -2.06 31.43
N GLN A 392 44.42 -1.50 30.24
CA GLN A 392 45.42 -0.84 29.37
C GLN A 392 45.98 0.46 29.95
N ILE A 393 45.29 1.12 30.87
CA ILE A 393 45.75 2.36 31.53
C ILE A 393 46.72 2.03 32.68
N LYS A 394 46.78 0.75 33.14
CA LYS A 394 47.66 0.31 34.25
C LYS A 394 49.01 -0.29 33.78
N GLN A 395 49.25 -0.34 32.47
CA GLN A 395 50.57 -0.61 31.86
C GLN A 395 51.17 0.68 31.30
#